data_165c841828102450d8fca739faad4409
#
_entry.id   165c841828102450d8fca739faad4409
#
_cell.length_a   1.000
_cell.length_b   1.000
_cell.length_c   1.000
_cell.angle_alpha   90.00
_cell.angle_beta   90.00
_cell.angle_gamma   90.00
#
_symmetry.space_group_name_H-M   'P 1'
#
loop_
_entity.id
_entity.type
_entity.pdbx_description
1 polymer ?
#
loop_
_entity_poly.entity_id
_entity_poly.type
_entity_poly.pdbx_seq_one_letter_code
_entity_poly.pdbx_strand_id
1 'polypeptide(L)'
;MLKNSATALNQKADDMRSKKESHDVNEGNSGGFLGDLNKVTPRVTADQLPDEDSIYYLSDEDPDAAPEALVETWENPVSNDWYESHSEAMKVARRTGSPVLIWFTNSKHSPTCKLLDREVFSTKVFKDWAEDKVVRLQVDSNVVEGDTAVRLRKKEYVKKLKERYNVLGAPVVVVLSPRDSVFGNYAGYKGGNAEFYFGRLRQAYRVAMQDYGKWKESMEKRGYRIWHDNRGRSVFAKLKRYHNGQLLLVDPDGNLSRTHERKLSVEDRQYIADEKAKRSSR
;
A
#
# COMPACT_ATOMS: atom_id res chain seq x y z
N MET A 1 -52.94 -23.36 -23.05
CA MET A 1 -52.30 -22.25 -23.76
C MET A 1 -50.84 -22.06 -23.39
N LEU A 2 -49.96 -23.06 -23.62
CA LEU A 2 -48.52 -23.02 -23.24
C LEU A 2 -47.60 -23.68 -24.30
N LYS A 3 -48.00 -23.69 -25.58
CA LYS A 3 -47.18 -24.29 -26.68
C LYS A 3 -46.65 -23.30 -27.70
N ASN A 4 -46.96 -22.01 -27.62
CA ASN A 4 -46.56 -21.04 -28.65
C ASN A 4 -45.37 -20.15 -28.30
N SER A 5 -44.80 -20.28 -27.09
CA SER A 5 -43.66 -19.46 -26.67
C SER A 5 -42.27 -20.06 -26.96
N ALA A 6 -42.22 -21.38 -27.16
CA ALA A 6 -40.95 -22.08 -27.43
C ALA A 6 -40.52 -21.99 -28.91
N THR A 7 -41.49 -21.86 -29.85
CA THR A 7 -41.21 -21.80 -31.29
C THR A 7 -40.67 -20.43 -31.73
N ALA A 8 -41.07 -19.37 -31.05
CA ALA A 8 -40.60 -18.00 -31.36
C ALA A 8 -39.14 -17.73 -30.89
N LEU A 9 -38.69 -18.43 -29.86
CA LEU A 9 -37.29 -18.29 -29.37
C LEU A 9 -36.29 -19.07 -30.22
N ASN A 10 -36.69 -20.19 -30.82
CA ASN A 10 -35.84 -20.95 -31.72
C ASN A 10 -35.65 -20.30 -33.08
N GLN A 11 -36.70 -19.64 -33.62
CA GLN A 11 -36.57 -18.93 -34.88
C GLN A 11 -35.65 -17.71 -34.78
N LYS A 12 -35.57 -17.05 -33.61
CA LYS A 12 -34.68 -15.90 -33.40
C LYS A 12 -33.21 -16.31 -33.23
N ALA A 13 -32.91 -17.54 -32.81
CA ALA A 13 -31.59 -18.09 -32.71
C ALA A 13 -31.03 -18.53 -34.09
N ASP A 14 -31.88 -19.01 -34.97
CA ASP A 14 -31.48 -19.44 -36.31
C ASP A 14 -31.24 -18.22 -37.25
N ASP A 15 -31.99 -17.13 -37.08
CA ASP A 15 -31.76 -15.88 -37.84
C ASP A 15 -30.47 -15.16 -37.43
N MET A 16 -29.98 -15.36 -36.21
CA MET A 16 -28.67 -14.82 -35.80
C MET A 16 -27.49 -15.68 -36.27
N ARG A 17 -27.73 -16.94 -36.60
CA ARG A 17 -26.67 -17.84 -37.07
C ARG A 17 -26.45 -17.68 -38.59
N SER A 18 -27.48 -17.41 -39.36
CA SER A 18 -27.38 -17.20 -40.78
C SER A 18 -26.78 -15.84 -41.20
N LYS A 19 -26.75 -14.85 -40.27
CA LYS A 19 -26.11 -13.56 -40.51
C LYS A 19 -24.60 -13.54 -40.24
N LYS A 20 -24.04 -14.62 -39.71
CA LYS A 20 -22.59 -14.75 -39.40
C LYS A 20 -21.79 -15.52 -40.45
N GLU A 21 -22.46 -16.09 -41.44
CA GLU A 21 -21.79 -16.91 -42.49
C GLU A 21 -21.72 -16.26 -43.89
N SER A 22 -22.03 -14.98 -44.04
CA SER A 22 -21.98 -14.29 -45.33
C SER A 22 -21.01 -13.11 -45.41
N HIS A 23 -19.89 -13.17 -44.68
CA HIS A 23 -18.80 -12.21 -44.84
C HIS A 23 -17.44 -12.91 -44.89
N ASP A 24 -17.29 -13.83 -45.82
CA ASP A 24 -16.01 -14.22 -46.32
C ASP A 24 -16.15 -14.43 -47.82
N VAL A 25 -15.58 -13.58 -48.56
CA VAL A 25 -14.89 -13.71 -49.85
C VAL A 25 -14.79 -12.32 -50.46
N ASN A 26 -13.69 -11.64 -50.24
CA ASN A 26 -13.13 -10.78 -51.26
C ASN A 26 -11.62 -10.94 -51.27
N GLU A 27 -11.16 -11.78 -52.18
CA GLU A 27 -9.74 -11.89 -52.57
C GLU A 27 -9.36 -10.59 -53.30
N GLY A 28 -8.21 -10.05 -52.94
CA GLY A 28 -7.50 -9.14 -53.79
C GLY A 28 -6.93 -7.89 -53.14
N ASN A 29 -5.85 -8.05 -52.39
CA ASN A 29 -4.66 -7.23 -52.58
C ASN A 29 -3.45 -7.77 -51.79
N SER A 30 -2.63 -8.53 -52.47
CA SER A 30 -1.31 -8.90 -52.00
C SER A 30 -0.39 -7.69 -52.10
N GLY A 31 -0.08 -7.08 -50.97
CA GLY A 31 0.91 -6.01 -50.93
C GLY A 31 1.06 -5.40 -49.54
N GLY A 32 2.03 -5.85 -48.77
CA GLY A 32 2.66 -4.92 -47.87
C GLY A 32 2.39 -4.98 -46.37
N PHE A 33 2.00 -6.11 -45.78
CA PHE A 33 1.95 -6.18 -44.31
C PHE A 33 2.97 -7.12 -43.64
N LEU A 34 3.77 -7.84 -44.44
CA LEU A 34 4.84 -8.72 -43.93
C LEU A 34 6.24 -8.07 -43.96
N GLY A 35 6.34 -6.79 -44.37
CA GLY A 35 7.63 -6.07 -44.41
C GLY A 35 8.08 -5.44 -43.08
N ASP A 36 7.19 -5.27 -42.09
CA ASP A 36 7.51 -4.56 -40.85
C ASP A 36 7.79 -5.44 -39.63
N LEU A 37 7.67 -6.74 -39.73
CA LEU A 37 8.03 -7.67 -38.65
C LEU A 37 9.55 -7.84 -38.44
N ASN A 38 10.37 -7.29 -39.36
CA ASN A 38 11.82 -7.24 -39.23
C ASN A 38 12.38 -5.89 -38.79
N LYS A 39 11.55 -4.92 -38.43
CA LYS A 39 12.03 -3.83 -37.57
C LYS A 39 12.29 -4.43 -36.21
N VAL A 40 13.53 -4.84 -35.99
CA VAL A 40 14.09 -5.15 -34.69
C VAL A 40 13.71 -3.98 -33.80
N THR A 41 12.70 -4.15 -32.96
CA THR A 41 12.49 -3.24 -31.84
C THR A 41 13.84 -3.16 -31.14
N PRO A 42 14.42 -1.97 -31.00
CA PRO A 42 15.71 -1.85 -30.34
C PRO A 42 15.61 -2.63 -29.03
N ARG A 43 16.50 -3.59 -28.82
CA ARG A 43 16.59 -4.28 -27.53
C ARG A 43 16.87 -3.19 -26.53
N VAL A 44 15.83 -2.84 -25.76
CA VAL A 44 15.97 -1.94 -24.62
C VAL A 44 16.99 -2.61 -23.71
N THR A 45 18.19 -2.07 -23.66
CA THR A 45 19.23 -2.56 -22.76
C THR A 45 18.75 -2.30 -21.33
N ALA A 46 19.21 -3.10 -20.36
CA ALA A 46 18.80 -2.96 -18.95
C ALA A 46 19.07 -1.54 -18.40
N ASP A 47 19.98 -0.78 -19.03
CA ASP A 47 20.27 0.62 -18.71
C ASP A 47 19.26 1.62 -19.31
N GLN A 48 18.42 1.17 -20.26
CA GLN A 48 17.38 1.99 -20.92
C GLN A 48 15.97 1.71 -20.36
N LEU A 49 15.83 0.68 -19.52
CA LEU A 49 14.61 0.53 -18.75
C LEU A 49 14.54 1.68 -17.75
N PRO A 50 13.38 2.39 -17.66
CA PRO A 50 13.19 3.34 -16.59
C PRO A 50 13.52 2.63 -15.28
N ASP A 51 14.25 3.31 -14.41
CA ASP A 51 14.54 2.79 -13.08
C ASP A 51 13.20 2.36 -12.48
N GLU A 52 13.15 1.19 -11.81
CA GLU A 52 11.90 0.71 -11.17
C GLU A 52 11.34 1.76 -10.21
N ASP A 53 12.21 2.64 -9.70
CA ASP A 53 11.86 3.84 -8.96
C ASP A 53 11.12 4.90 -9.80
N SER A 54 11.02 4.77 -11.14
CA SER A 54 10.32 5.72 -12.03
C SER A 54 8.95 5.24 -12.51
N ILE A 55 8.51 4.05 -12.09
CA ILE A 55 7.20 3.52 -12.47
C ILE A 55 6.14 4.05 -11.51
N TYR A 56 5.20 4.79 -12.05
CA TYR A 56 4.04 5.29 -11.32
C TYR A 56 2.92 4.26 -11.38
N TYR A 57 2.53 3.72 -10.23
CA TYR A 57 1.33 2.90 -10.09
C TYR A 57 0.22 3.76 -9.47
N LEU A 58 -0.87 3.91 -10.20
CA LEU A 58 -2.11 4.42 -9.62
C LEU A 58 -2.77 3.26 -8.88
N SER A 59 -2.99 3.43 -7.59
CA SER A 59 -3.82 2.50 -6.83
C SER A 59 -5.28 2.75 -7.17
N ASP A 60 -5.84 1.95 -8.07
CA ASP A 60 -7.26 2.04 -8.44
C ASP A 60 -8.20 1.75 -7.26
N GLU A 61 -7.69 1.16 -6.19
CA GLU A 61 -8.47 0.77 -5.02
C GLU A 61 -8.57 1.87 -3.95
N ASP A 62 -7.57 2.74 -3.82
CA ASP A 62 -7.55 3.83 -2.84
C ASP A 62 -7.65 5.20 -3.52
N PRO A 63 -8.83 5.85 -3.52
CA PRO A 63 -9.03 7.12 -4.20
C PRO A 63 -8.29 8.31 -3.56
N ASP A 64 -7.77 8.15 -2.35
CA ASP A 64 -7.01 9.16 -1.60
C ASP A 64 -5.50 8.94 -1.70
N ALA A 65 -5.07 7.82 -2.34
CA ALA A 65 -3.66 7.59 -2.62
C ALA A 65 -3.14 8.63 -3.61
N ALA A 66 -2.01 9.25 -3.30
CA ALA A 66 -1.27 10.00 -4.30
C ALA A 66 -0.82 9.06 -5.44
N PRO A 67 -0.74 9.55 -6.69
CA PRO A 67 -0.10 8.79 -7.76
C PRO A 67 1.27 8.34 -7.24
N GLU A 68 1.57 7.05 -7.34
CA GLU A 68 2.89 6.56 -6.91
C GLU A 68 3.97 7.26 -7.71
N ALA A 69 4.46 8.35 -7.17
CA ALA A 69 5.77 8.84 -7.56
C ALA A 69 6.78 7.77 -7.17
N LEU A 70 7.76 7.55 -8.02
CA LEU A 70 8.98 6.82 -7.78
C LEU A 70 9.20 6.49 -6.31
N VAL A 71 9.10 5.23 -5.96
CA VAL A 71 9.41 4.77 -4.63
C VAL A 71 10.90 5.00 -4.42
N GLU A 72 11.27 6.12 -3.81
CA GLU A 72 12.63 6.23 -3.31
C GLU A 72 12.89 5.04 -2.38
N THR A 73 14.01 4.36 -2.56
CA THR A 73 14.47 3.29 -1.66
C THR A 73 14.46 3.74 -0.20
N TRP A 74 14.59 5.05 0.01
CA TRP A 74 14.74 5.70 1.31
C TRP A 74 13.58 6.66 1.55
N GLU A 75 12.79 6.42 2.58
CA GLU A 75 11.71 7.32 2.96
C GLU A 75 12.10 8.31 4.04
N ASN A 76 11.46 9.47 3.98
CA ASN A 76 11.51 10.44 5.05
C ASN A 76 10.81 9.88 6.30
N PRO A 77 11.14 10.40 7.50
CA PRO A 77 10.46 10.01 8.73
C PRO A 77 8.95 10.22 8.62
N VAL A 78 8.19 9.47 9.42
CA VAL A 78 6.73 9.54 9.49
C VAL A 78 6.28 10.99 9.70
N SER A 79 5.33 11.45 8.89
CA SER A 79 4.69 12.75 9.07
C SER A 79 3.91 12.78 10.38
N ASN A 80 3.92 13.92 11.07
CA ASN A 80 3.12 14.17 12.26
C ASN A 80 1.64 14.41 11.98
N ASP A 81 1.24 14.38 10.72
CA ASP A 81 -0.13 14.58 10.30
C ASP A 81 -0.91 13.26 10.21
N TRP A 82 -2.22 13.37 10.14
CA TRP A 82 -3.08 12.26 9.85
C TRP A 82 -3.10 11.99 8.34
N TYR A 83 -2.78 10.75 7.95
CA TYR A 83 -2.99 10.28 6.59
C TYR A 83 -4.49 10.13 6.32
N GLU A 84 -4.89 10.35 5.09
CA GLU A 84 -6.25 10.07 4.60
C GLU A 84 -6.29 8.78 3.77
N SER A 85 -5.19 8.47 3.09
CA SER A 85 -5.01 7.25 2.31
C SER A 85 -4.55 6.08 3.16
N HIS A 86 -5.33 4.99 3.15
CA HIS A 86 -4.96 3.75 3.83
C HIS A 86 -3.74 3.09 3.20
N SER A 87 -3.64 3.08 1.88
CA SER A 87 -2.53 2.47 1.18
C SER A 87 -1.21 3.18 1.48
N GLU A 88 -1.22 4.52 1.52
CA GLU A 88 -0.05 5.30 1.89
C GLU A 88 0.35 5.09 3.35
N ALA A 89 -0.61 5.14 4.27
CA ALA A 89 -0.35 4.88 5.68
C ALA A 89 0.28 3.50 5.90
N MET A 90 -0.24 2.47 5.23
CA MET A 90 0.30 1.11 5.31
C MET A 90 1.69 0.98 4.67
N LYS A 91 1.94 1.69 3.56
CA LYS A 91 3.25 1.74 2.93
C LYS A 91 4.30 2.32 3.88
N VAL A 92 4.01 3.47 4.49
CA VAL A 92 4.89 4.09 5.50
C VAL A 92 5.08 3.16 6.70
N ALA A 93 4.00 2.54 7.22
CA ALA A 93 4.07 1.61 8.34
C ALA A 93 4.99 0.42 8.08
N ARG A 94 4.92 -0.19 6.90
CA ARG A 94 5.78 -1.33 6.52
C ARG A 94 7.24 -0.93 6.42
N ARG A 95 7.52 0.27 5.91
CA ARG A 95 8.88 0.78 5.72
C ARG A 95 9.53 1.23 7.02
N THR A 96 8.77 1.90 7.89
CA THR A 96 9.27 2.39 9.17
C THR A 96 9.21 1.34 10.28
N GLY A 97 8.39 0.29 10.10
CA GLY A 97 8.11 -0.68 11.15
C GLY A 97 7.19 -0.14 12.25
N SER A 98 6.47 0.96 11.97
CA SER A 98 5.58 1.60 12.93
C SER A 98 4.15 1.08 12.81
N PRO A 99 3.46 0.76 13.92
CA PRO A 99 2.04 0.42 13.90
C PRO A 99 1.17 1.52 13.32
N VAL A 100 0.02 1.16 12.74
CA VAL A 100 -0.97 2.11 12.25
C VAL A 100 -2.09 2.27 13.27
N LEU A 101 -2.44 3.51 13.57
CA LEU A 101 -3.61 3.86 14.35
C LEU A 101 -4.65 4.43 13.39
N ILE A 102 -5.71 3.64 13.11
CA ILE A 102 -6.81 4.07 12.26
C ILE A 102 -7.92 4.63 13.11
N TRP A 103 -8.30 5.86 12.86
CA TRP A 103 -9.46 6.49 13.47
C TRP A 103 -10.62 6.58 12.48
N PHE A 104 -11.62 5.71 12.62
CA PHE A 104 -12.89 5.83 11.93
C PHE A 104 -13.76 6.87 12.61
N THR A 105 -14.05 7.93 11.88
CA THR A 105 -14.76 9.09 12.41
C THR A 105 -15.98 9.46 11.55
N ASN A 106 -16.82 10.33 12.10
CA ASN A 106 -17.83 11.11 11.39
C ASN A 106 -17.72 12.54 11.91
N SER A 107 -16.85 13.31 11.28
CA SER A 107 -16.45 14.64 11.73
C SER A 107 -17.61 15.61 11.86
N LYS A 108 -18.61 15.51 10.97
CA LYS A 108 -19.75 16.42 10.92
C LYS A 108 -20.85 16.06 11.93
N HIS A 109 -21.22 14.78 12.00
CA HIS A 109 -22.47 14.37 12.64
C HIS A 109 -22.30 13.66 14.00
N SER A 110 -21.07 13.31 14.40
CA SER A 110 -20.86 12.57 15.64
C SER A 110 -20.25 13.44 16.76
N PRO A 111 -21.05 13.83 17.78
CA PRO A 111 -20.52 14.52 18.95
C PRO A 111 -19.43 13.73 19.69
N THR A 112 -19.56 12.40 19.72
CA THR A 112 -18.59 11.51 20.37
C THR A 112 -17.25 11.45 19.63
N CYS A 113 -17.25 11.59 18.30
CA CYS A 113 -16.01 11.74 17.54
C CYS A 113 -15.29 13.04 17.89
N LYS A 114 -16.02 14.15 17.96
CA LYS A 114 -15.46 15.46 18.36
C LYS A 114 -14.94 15.44 19.79
N LEU A 115 -15.62 14.72 20.68
CA LEU A 115 -15.19 14.55 22.06
C LEU A 115 -13.89 13.76 22.17
N LEU A 116 -13.78 12.63 21.44
CA LEU A 116 -12.57 11.82 21.38
C LEU A 116 -11.39 12.62 20.82
N ASP A 117 -11.61 13.37 19.75
CA ASP A 117 -10.58 14.24 19.20
C ASP A 117 -10.07 15.24 20.26
N ARG A 118 -10.99 16.01 20.85
CA ARG A 118 -10.64 17.05 21.82
C ARG A 118 -9.93 16.49 23.06
N GLU A 119 -10.43 15.38 23.62
CA GLU A 119 -9.95 14.86 24.90
C GLU A 119 -8.74 13.92 24.77
N VAL A 120 -8.50 13.34 23.57
CA VAL A 120 -7.39 12.42 23.35
C VAL A 120 -6.46 12.92 22.24
N PHE A 121 -6.91 12.96 21.00
CA PHE A 121 -6.02 13.13 19.85
C PHE A 121 -5.44 14.54 19.71
N SER A 122 -6.19 15.57 20.10
CA SER A 122 -5.71 16.95 20.08
C SER A 122 -4.80 17.30 21.27
N THR A 123 -4.68 16.42 22.26
CA THR A 123 -3.85 16.68 23.44
C THR A 123 -2.35 16.60 23.13
N LYS A 124 -1.57 17.44 23.81
CA LYS A 124 -0.10 17.41 23.67
C LYS A 124 0.48 16.04 24.03
N VAL A 125 -0.05 15.39 25.07
CA VAL A 125 0.40 14.07 25.53
C VAL A 125 0.26 13.00 24.46
N PHE A 126 -0.86 13.01 23.75
CA PHE A 126 -1.07 12.09 22.63
C PHE A 126 -0.15 12.43 21.44
N LYS A 127 -0.08 13.70 21.07
CA LYS A 127 0.72 14.18 19.92
C LYS A 127 2.19 13.83 20.13
N ASP A 128 2.77 14.15 21.26
CA ASP A 128 4.17 13.85 21.59
C ASP A 128 4.44 12.32 21.60
N TRP A 129 3.47 11.53 22.07
CA TRP A 129 3.60 10.08 22.04
C TRP A 129 3.48 9.51 20.63
N ALA A 130 2.57 10.05 19.82
CA ALA A 130 2.24 9.50 18.52
C ALA A 130 3.30 9.85 17.44
N GLU A 131 4.02 10.96 17.63
CA GLU A 131 4.93 11.55 16.63
C GLU A 131 5.89 10.53 16.01
N ASP A 132 6.60 9.77 16.84
CA ASP A 132 7.61 8.81 16.38
C ASP A 132 7.18 7.35 16.53
N LYS A 133 5.96 7.08 16.96
CA LYS A 133 5.55 5.72 17.33
C LYS A 133 4.51 5.11 16.42
N VAL A 134 3.60 5.89 15.91
CA VAL A 134 2.47 5.37 15.12
C VAL A 134 2.22 6.19 13.87
N VAL A 135 1.93 5.51 12.79
CA VAL A 135 1.34 6.12 11.60
C VAL A 135 -0.13 6.37 11.89
N ARG A 136 -0.60 7.61 11.74
CA ARG A 136 -1.98 7.99 12.04
C ARG A 136 -2.79 8.07 10.75
N LEU A 137 -3.86 7.32 10.67
CA LEU A 137 -4.79 7.30 9.55
C LEU A 137 -6.18 7.71 10.02
N GLN A 138 -6.77 8.74 9.40
CA GLN A 138 -8.13 9.15 9.64
C GLN A 138 -9.03 8.70 8.49
N VAL A 139 -10.08 7.97 8.81
CA VAL A 139 -11.10 7.53 7.85
C VAL A 139 -12.42 8.20 8.21
N ASP A 140 -12.74 9.29 7.50
CA ASP A 140 -13.98 10.05 7.75
C ASP A 140 -15.12 9.51 6.86
N SER A 141 -16.23 9.18 7.51
CA SER A 141 -17.47 8.80 6.82
C SER A 141 -18.22 9.98 6.20
N ASN A 142 -17.84 11.22 6.57
CA ASN A 142 -18.42 12.44 6.02
C ASN A 142 -17.67 12.87 4.76
N VAL A 143 -17.90 12.15 3.66
CA VAL A 143 -17.29 12.45 2.36
C VAL A 143 -18.07 13.56 1.68
N VAL A 144 -17.51 14.76 1.61
CA VAL A 144 -18.12 15.95 1.00
C VAL A 144 -17.35 16.50 -0.19
N GLU A 145 -16.07 16.14 -0.33
CA GLU A 145 -15.18 16.66 -1.35
C GLU A 145 -15.31 15.94 -2.71
N GLY A 146 -15.04 16.68 -3.78
CA GLY A 146 -15.05 16.18 -5.15
C GLY A 146 -16.43 16.14 -5.82
N ASP A 147 -16.43 15.71 -7.06
CA ASP A 147 -17.66 15.48 -7.82
C ASP A 147 -18.45 14.26 -7.32
N THR A 148 -19.62 14.01 -7.91
CA THR A 148 -20.49 12.92 -7.47
C THR A 148 -19.83 11.55 -7.63
N ALA A 149 -19.04 11.33 -8.69
CA ALA A 149 -18.39 10.05 -8.94
C ALA A 149 -17.23 9.80 -7.96
N VAL A 150 -16.45 10.83 -7.66
CA VAL A 150 -15.37 10.77 -6.65
C VAL A 150 -15.96 10.49 -5.27
N ARG A 151 -17.01 11.22 -4.87
CA ARG A 151 -17.69 11.00 -3.58
C ARG A 151 -18.25 9.59 -3.46
N LEU A 152 -18.81 9.03 -4.53
CA LEU A 152 -19.34 7.67 -4.51
C LEU A 152 -18.20 6.64 -4.31
N ARG A 153 -17.09 6.78 -5.03
CA ARG A 153 -15.92 5.92 -4.87
C ARG A 153 -15.34 6.00 -3.45
N LYS A 154 -15.16 7.19 -2.90
CA LYS A 154 -14.69 7.38 -1.51
C LYS A 154 -15.63 6.74 -0.50
N LYS A 155 -16.94 6.90 -0.63
CA LYS A 155 -17.93 6.25 0.24
C LYS A 155 -17.85 4.73 0.19
N GLU A 156 -17.73 4.18 -1.01
CA GLU A 156 -17.59 2.73 -1.20
C GLU A 156 -16.28 2.22 -0.60
N TYR A 157 -15.19 2.97 -0.79
CA TYR A 157 -13.90 2.64 -0.19
C TYR A 157 -13.94 2.67 1.35
N VAL A 158 -14.51 3.71 1.95
CA VAL A 158 -14.72 3.80 3.41
C VAL A 158 -15.56 2.62 3.92
N LYS A 159 -16.59 2.22 3.15
CA LYS A 159 -17.40 1.04 3.49
C LYS A 159 -16.57 -0.23 3.48
N LYS A 160 -15.75 -0.48 2.43
CA LYS A 160 -14.85 -1.64 2.36
C LYS A 160 -13.84 -1.67 3.52
N LEU A 161 -13.26 -0.53 3.89
CA LEU A 161 -12.37 -0.45 5.05
C LEU A 161 -13.09 -0.77 6.37
N LYS A 162 -14.32 -0.30 6.56
CA LYS A 162 -15.13 -0.64 7.73
C LYS A 162 -15.43 -2.14 7.81
N GLU A 163 -15.79 -2.75 6.69
CA GLU A 163 -16.02 -4.20 6.59
C GLU A 163 -14.73 -4.98 6.91
N ARG A 164 -13.59 -4.56 6.32
CA ARG A 164 -12.27 -5.19 6.54
C ARG A 164 -11.87 -5.23 8.02
N TYR A 165 -12.12 -4.16 8.76
CA TYR A 165 -11.73 -4.03 10.16
C TYR A 165 -12.87 -4.24 11.14
N ASN A 166 -14.04 -4.74 10.68
CA ASN A 166 -15.24 -4.99 11.47
C ASN A 166 -15.68 -3.74 12.27
N VAL A 167 -15.83 -2.62 11.58
CA VAL A 167 -16.22 -1.31 12.14
C VAL A 167 -17.69 -1.03 11.86
N LEU A 168 -18.52 -1.07 12.89
CA LEU A 168 -19.97 -0.88 12.75
C LEU A 168 -20.42 0.57 12.91
N GLY A 169 -19.61 1.44 13.54
CA GLY A 169 -20.00 2.81 13.85
C GLY A 169 -18.82 3.79 13.90
N ALA A 170 -19.03 4.94 14.52
CA ALA A 170 -18.01 5.95 14.78
C ALA A 170 -18.29 6.66 16.13
N PRO A 171 -17.23 6.99 16.92
CA PRO A 171 -15.83 6.72 16.66
C PRO A 171 -15.47 5.25 16.88
N VAL A 172 -14.55 4.74 16.08
CA VAL A 172 -13.85 3.48 16.33
C VAL A 172 -12.36 3.73 16.06
N VAL A 173 -11.50 3.22 16.93
CA VAL A 173 -10.06 3.26 16.75
C VAL A 173 -9.53 1.85 16.64
N VAL A 174 -8.83 1.58 15.53
CA VAL A 174 -8.19 0.30 15.27
C VAL A 174 -6.68 0.48 15.32
N VAL A 175 -5.98 -0.42 16.00
CA VAL A 175 -4.51 -0.45 16.04
C VAL A 175 -4.04 -1.66 15.25
N LEU A 176 -3.24 -1.41 14.21
CA LEU A 176 -2.66 -2.43 13.35
C LEU A 176 -1.16 -2.56 13.61
N SER A 177 -0.62 -3.76 13.43
CA SER A 177 0.82 -3.91 13.23
C SER A 177 1.23 -3.34 11.86
N PRO A 178 2.54 -3.13 11.60
CA PRO A 178 3.04 -2.78 10.27
C PRO A 178 2.70 -3.80 9.18
N ARG A 179 2.25 -4.99 9.58
CA ARG A 179 1.84 -6.10 8.70
C ARG A 179 0.32 -6.23 8.53
N ASP A 180 -0.45 -5.19 8.88
CA ASP A 180 -1.89 -5.16 8.74
C ASP A 180 -2.67 -6.15 9.67
N SER A 181 -2.05 -6.63 10.73
CA SER A 181 -2.73 -7.45 11.73
C SER A 181 -3.34 -6.57 12.81
N VAL A 182 -4.61 -6.84 13.17
CA VAL A 182 -5.36 -6.07 14.17
C VAL A 182 -4.95 -6.47 15.59
N PHE A 183 -4.51 -5.52 16.40
CA PHE A 183 -4.15 -5.69 17.81
C PHE A 183 -5.05 -4.92 18.79
N GLY A 184 -5.90 -4.06 18.27
CA GLY A 184 -6.91 -3.37 19.06
C GLY A 184 -8.04 -2.87 18.18
N ASN A 185 -9.29 -3.01 18.66
CA ASN A 185 -10.46 -2.41 18.06
C ASN A 185 -11.32 -1.81 19.21
N TYR A 186 -11.41 -0.49 19.23
CA TYR A 186 -12.00 0.26 20.32
C TYR A 186 -13.18 1.06 19.81
N ALA A 187 -14.36 0.49 19.94
CA ALA A 187 -15.61 1.11 19.53
C ALA A 187 -16.14 2.08 20.59
N GLY A 188 -16.55 3.25 20.13
CA GLY A 188 -17.12 4.31 20.96
C GLY A 188 -16.08 5.02 21.84
N TYR A 189 -16.52 6.15 22.38
CA TYR A 189 -15.75 6.90 23.37
C TYR A 189 -16.72 7.48 24.43
N LYS A 190 -16.38 7.30 25.69
CA LYS A 190 -17.13 7.84 26.80
C LYS A 190 -16.32 8.98 27.44
N GLY A 191 -16.81 10.20 27.35
CA GLY A 191 -16.12 11.36 27.89
C GLY A 191 -15.68 11.21 29.34
N GLY A 192 -14.62 11.90 29.74
CA GLY A 192 -14.02 11.82 31.05
C GLY A 192 -13.11 10.62 31.32
N ASN A 193 -12.90 9.75 30.33
CA ASN A 193 -12.03 8.58 30.46
C ASN A 193 -10.83 8.63 29.50
N ALA A 194 -10.33 9.81 29.18
CA ALA A 194 -9.27 10.01 28.18
C ALA A 194 -8.00 9.23 28.51
N GLU A 195 -7.54 9.27 29.75
CA GLU A 195 -6.32 8.58 30.18
C GLU A 195 -6.45 7.06 30.06
N PHE A 196 -7.59 6.50 30.49
CA PHE A 196 -7.86 5.06 30.35
C PHE A 196 -7.94 4.65 28.88
N TYR A 197 -8.65 5.44 28.06
CA TYR A 197 -8.76 5.17 26.63
C TYR A 197 -7.38 5.20 25.95
N PHE A 198 -6.61 6.23 26.22
CA PHE A 198 -5.24 6.34 25.69
C PHE A 198 -4.32 5.21 26.23
N GLY A 199 -4.50 4.81 27.47
CA GLY A 199 -3.82 3.65 28.05
C GLY A 199 -4.05 2.36 27.25
N ARG A 200 -5.28 2.13 26.77
CA ARG A 200 -5.63 0.99 25.89
C ARG A 200 -4.93 1.07 24.54
N LEU A 201 -4.86 2.24 23.92
CA LEU A 201 -4.13 2.45 22.68
C LEU A 201 -2.64 2.14 22.83
N ARG A 202 -2.02 2.63 23.91
CA ARG A 202 -0.62 2.32 24.24
C ARG A 202 -0.38 0.83 24.50
N GLN A 203 -1.35 0.15 25.10
CA GLN A 203 -1.28 -1.29 25.29
C GLN A 203 -1.30 -2.04 23.98
N ALA A 204 -2.25 -1.73 23.07
CA ALA A 204 -2.32 -2.34 21.75
C ALA A 204 -1.05 -2.08 20.93
N TYR A 205 -0.53 -0.86 20.97
CA TYR A 205 0.75 -0.50 20.35
C TYR A 205 1.88 -1.43 20.84
N ARG A 206 2.02 -1.63 22.16
CA ARG A 206 3.09 -2.49 22.71
C ARG A 206 2.96 -3.93 22.21
N VAL A 207 1.74 -4.47 22.18
CA VAL A 207 1.50 -5.84 21.69
C VAL A 207 1.80 -5.95 20.20
N ALA A 208 1.39 -4.96 19.39
CA ALA A 208 1.67 -4.91 17.96
C ALA A 208 3.19 -4.86 17.68
N MET A 209 3.93 -4.06 18.46
CA MET A 209 5.39 -3.98 18.34
C MET A 209 6.10 -5.25 18.79
N GLN A 210 5.60 -5.92 19.82
CA GLN A 210 6.16 -7.22 20.25
C GLN A 210 5.97 -8.29 19.17
N ASP A 211 4.79 -8.36 18.55
CA ASP A 211 4.52 -9.28 17.44
C ASP A 211 5.41 -8.97 16.24
N TYR A 212 5.49 -7.69 15.87
CA TYR A 212 6.35 -7.24 14.78
C TYR A 212 7.82 -7.57 15.04
N GLY A 213 8.32 -7.40 16.27
CA GLY A 213 9.68 -7.75 16.67
C GLY A 213 9.99 -9.24 16.45
N LYS A 214 9.11 -10.14 16.87
CA LYS A 214 9.26 -11.58 16.65
C LYS A 214 9.29 -11.93 15.16
N TRP A 215 8.42 -11.31 14.37
CA TRP A 215 8.42 -11.50 12.93
C TRP A 215 9.72 -10.98 12.31
N LYS A 216 10.19 -9.78 12.68
CA LYS A 216 11.43 -9.18 12.21
C LYS A 216 12.63 -10.10 12.47
N GLU A 217 12.77 -10.63 13.69
CA GLU A 217 13.80 -11.60 14.04
C GLU A 217 13.76 -12.84 13.13
N SER A 218 12.55 -13.32 12.78
CA SER A 218 12.40 -14.44 11.87
C SER A 218 12.87 -14.11 10.44
N MET A 219 12.67 -12.86 10.00
CA MET A 219 13.12 -12.38 8.70
C MET A 219 14.63 -12.13 8.66
N GLU A 220 15.22 -11.66 9.77
CA GLU A 220 16.66 -11.50 9.91
C GLU A 220 17.40 -12.84 9.74
N LYS A 221 16.84 -13.93 10.26
CA LYS A 221 17.34 -15.30 10.03
C LYS A 221 17.28 -15.72 8.54
N ARG A 222 16.43 -15.08 7.74
CA ARG A 222 16.32 -15.30 6.27
C ARG A 222 17.23 -14.37 5.47
N GLY A 223 18.04 -13.52 6.14
CA GLY A 223 18.98 -12.60 5.54
C GLY A 223 18.42 -11.20 5.26
N TYR A 224 17.25 -10.85 5.83
CA TYR A 224 16.80 -9.48 5.86
C TYR A 224 17.54 -8.70 6.93
N ARG A 225 17.76 -7.41 6.71
CA ARG A 225 18.39 -6.52 7.67
C ARG A 225 17.94 -5.08 7.42
N ILE A 226 18.17 -4.21 8.40
CA ILE A 226 18.00 -2.79 8.19
C ILE A 226 19.22 -2.28 7.43
N TRP A 227 18.96 -1.56 6.34
CA TRP A 227 19.95 -0.81 5.59
C TRP A 227 19.78 0.65 5.89
N HIS A 228 20.88 1.40 5.99
CA HIS A 228 20.86 2.84 6.21
C HIS A 228 21.55 3.56 5.05
N ASP A 229 21.00 4.70 4.68
CA ASP A 229 21.70 5.60 3.76
C ASP A 229 22.64 6.56 4.52
N ASN A 230 23.38 7.35 3.75
CA ASN A 230 24.28 8.38 4.30
C ASN A 230 23.57 9.58 4.93
N ARG A 231 22.22 9.63 4.88
CA ARG A 231 21.37 10.65 5.51
C ARG A 231 20.63 10.12 6.75
N GLY A 232 20.90 8.87 7.15
CA GLY A 232 20.26 8.22 8.30
C GLY A 232 18.88 7.67 8.04
N ARG A 233 18.39 7.67 6.80
CA ARG A 233 17.14 6.99 6.42
C ARG A 233 17.37 5.49 6.38
N SER A 234 16.33 4.70 6.65
CA SER A 234 16.46 3.24 6.73
C SER A 234 15.43 2.49 5.89
N VAL A 235 15.78 1.27 5.50
CA VAL A 235 14.85 0.32 4.87
C VAL A 235 15.14 -1.10 5.37
N PHE A 236 14.08 -1.86 5.64
CA PHE A 236 14.21 -3.27 6.02
C PHE A 236 14.08 -4.16 4.79
N ALA A 237 15.21 -4.67 4.32
CA ALA A 237 15.27 -5.42 3.07
C ALA A 237 16.39 -6.48 3.09
N LYS A 238 16.32 -7.40 2.13
CA LYS A 238 17.36 -8.39 1.85
C LYS A 238 18.10 -8.02 0.57
N LEU A 239 19.43 -8.11 0.59
CA LEU A 239 20.25 -7.97 -0.61
C LEU A 239 20.01 -9.16 -1.55
N LYS A 240 19.35 -8.92 -2.68
CA LYS A 240 19.08 -9.93 -3.71
C LYS A 240 20.23 -10.04 -4.70
N ARG A 241 20.79 -8.91 -5.13
CA ARG A 241 21.87 -8.84 -6.10
C ARG A 241 22.79 -7.65 -5.82
N TYR A 242 24.06 -7.85 -6.09
CA TYR A 242 25.06 -6.79 -6.11
C TYR A 242 25.86 -6.89 -7.42
N HIS A 243 26.01 -5.78 -8.13
CA HIS A 243 26.81 -5.70 -9.34
C HIS A 243 27.36 -4.28 -9.55
N ASN A 244 28.66 -4.12 -9.70
CA ASN A 244 29.34 -2.84 -9.99
C ASN A 244 28.90 -1.66 -9.09
N GLY A 245 28.74 -1.90 -7.78
CA GLY A 245 28.31 -0.90 -6.84
C GLY A 245 26.80 -0.71 -6.77
N GLN A 246 26.01 -1.33 -7.65
CA GLN A 246 24.55 -1.32 -7.61
C GLN A 246 24.03 -2.46 -6.73
N LEU A 247 23.09 -2.15 -5.87
CA LEU A 247 22.38 -3.09 -5.03
C LEU A 247 20.93 -3.22 -5.52
N LEU A 248 20.47 -4.46 -5.64
CA LEU A 248 19.06 -4.78 -5.75
C LEU A 248 18.61 -5.32 -4.41
N LEU A 249 17.75 -4.58 -3.74
CA LEU A 249 17.15 -4.94 -2.47
C LEU A 249 15.74 -5.48 -2.69
N VAL A 250 15.32 -6.41 -1.86
CA VAL A 250 13.93 -6.91 -1.83
C VAL A 250 13.38 -6.73 -0.43
N ASP A 251 12.26 -6.04 -0.31
CA ASP A 251 11.55 -5.90 0.95
C ASP A 251 10.79 -7.20 1.32
N PRO A 252 10.25 -7.33 2.53
CA PRO A 252 9.49 -8.51 2.93
C PRO A 252 8.21 -8.77 2.13
N ASP A 253 7.65 -7.75 1.48
CA ASP A 253 6.46 -7.84 0.64
C ASP A 253 6.81 -8.27 -0.81
N GLY A 254 8.12 -8.38 -1.11
CA GLY A 254 8.62 -8.80 -2.42
C GLY A 254 8.92 -7.66 -3.38
N ASN A 255 8.71 -6.41 -2.97
CA ASN A 255 9.02 -5.26 -3.81
C ASN A 255 10.53 -5.11 -3.96
N LEU A 256 10.93 -4.79 -5.18
CA LEU A 256 12.34 -4.60 -5.52
C LEU A 256 12.67 -3.10 -5.50
N SER A 257 13.79 -2.77 -4.91
CA SER A 257 14.34 -1.42 -4.95
C SER A 257 15.82 -1.45 -5.31
N ARG A 258 16.27 -0.43 -6.04
CA ARG A 258 17.67 -0.30 -6.45
C ARG A 258 18.32 0.86 -5.72
N THR A 259 19.54 0.65 -5.29
CA THR A 259 20.37 1.70 -4.72
C THR A 259 21.82 1.49 -5.09
N HIS A 260 22.65 2.50 -4.83
CA HIS A 260 24.09 2.43 -5.10
C HIS A 260 24.86 2.42 -3.79
N GLU A 261 25.93 1.62 -3.70
CA GLU A 261 26.80 1.51 -2.53
C GLU A 261 27.25 2.87 -1.97
N ARG A 262 27.47 3.89 -2.84
CA ARG A 262 27.82 5.25 -2.43
C ARG A 262 26.75 5.96 -1.59
N LYS A 263 25.48 5.55 -1.72
CA LYS A 263 24.37 6.13 -0.94
C LYS A 263 24.23 5.49 0.44
N LEU A 264 24.92 4.37 0.71
CA LEU A 264 24.82 3.64 1.96
C LEU A 264 25.65 4.28 3.07
N SER A 265 25.27 3.97 4.32
CA SER A 265 26.09 4.28 5.50
C SER A 265 27.47 3.61 5.45
N VAL A 266 28.36 4.03 6.28
CA VAL A 266 29.71 3.44 6.37
C VAL A 266 29.62 1.99 6.82
N GLU A 267 28.76 1.69 7.79
CA GLU A 267 28.54 0.36 8.36
C GLU A 267 27.99 -0.61 7.32
N ASP A 268 27.05 -0.16 6.48
CA ASP A 268 26.46 -1.01 5.44
C ASP A 268 27.42 -1.25 4.27
N ARG A 269 28.29 -0.28 3.96
CA ARG A 269 29.37 -0.50 2.99
C ARG A 269 30.39 -1.51 3.51
N GLN A 270 30.75 -1.44 4.79
CA GLN A 270 31.65 -2.42 5.41
C GLN A 270 31.03 -3.82 5.37
N TYR A 271 29.74 -3.96 5.70
CA TYR A 271 29.04 -5.23 5.60
C TYR A 271 29.12 -5.84 4.19
N ILE A 272 28.94 -5.01 3.14
CA ILE A 272 29.08 -5.48 1.75
C ILE A 272 30.52 -5.96 1.48
N ALA A 273 31.53 -5.23 1.96
CA ALA A 273 32.93 -5.61 1.79
C ALA A 273 33.23 -6.97 2.47
N ASP A 274 32.73 -7.17 3.68
CA ASP A 274 32.88 -8.41 4.43
C ASP A 274 32.18 -9.60 3.74
N GLU A 275 30.98 -9.40 3.21
CA GLU A 275 30.25 -10.43 2.45
C GLU A 275 30.94 -10.79 1.13
N LYS A 276 31.58 -9.81 0.45
CA LYS A 276 32.40 -10.07 -0.73
C LYS A 276 33.64 -10.91 -0.35
N ALA A 277 34.34 -10.55 0.71
CA ALA A 277 35.51 -11.28 1.18
C ALA A 277 35.18 -12.74 1.52
N LYS A 278 34.10 -12.99 2.25
CA LYS A 278 33.60 -14.34 2.58
C LYS A 278 33.27 -15.18 1.34
N ARG A 279 32.80 -14.58 0.24
CA ARG A 279 32.48 -15.30 -1.01
C ARG A 279 33.72 -15.58 -1.84
N SER A 280 34.73 -14.72 -1.78
CA SER A 280 36.00 -14.91 -2.49
C SER A 280 36.90 -15.95 -1.83
N SER A 281 36.65 -16.30 -0.56
CA SER A 281 37.40 -17.30 0.21
C SER A 281 36.75 -18.69 0.18
N ARG A 282 35.64 -18.86 -0.53
CA ARG A 282 34.99 -20.16 -0.81
C ARG A 282 35.21 -20.59 -2.24
#